data_637ac7f9b3de050e46a6d2c3ab6549c7
#
_entry.id   637ac7f9b3de050e46a6d2c3ab6549c7
#
_cell.length_a   1.000
_cell.length_b   1.000
_cell.length_c   1.000
_cell.angle_alpha   90.00
_cell.angle_beta   90.00
_cell.angle_gamma   90.00
#
_symmetry.space_group_name_H-M   'P 1'
#
loop_
_entity.id
_entity.type
_entity.pdbx_description
1 polymer ?
#
loop_
_entity_poly.entity_id
_entity_poly.type
_entity_poly.pdbx_seq_one_letter_code
_entity_poly.pdbx_strand_id
1 'polypeptide(L)'
;EESSRFGFATIGSKLMAGVGDPDKFSGAAKEGAVTFKEALTEWGCDPAAYKQARKAAGCFKSFWEIHIEQGKVLEETGERIGIVHNIAAPTRFKIIVEGIADHSGATPMGFRKDALVSAARLVIAIEEAATNEAESGTVATVGVLDVEPSSINVVPGKATLWVDLRGVDEESINCALSDIRDAVSEIAKNDSITITMDMLTADNPVALSEELAAKLDVICAAKGIAYRHMNSGAGHDAMHMAKLAPASMLFVPCKGGISHNPAEYADNEDICLAIEILAEAVKEEASA
;
A
#
# COMPACT_ATOMS: atom_id res chain seq x y z
N GLU A 1 -11.29 -9.55 1.79
CA GLU A 1 -11.82 -8.91 0.58
C GLU A 1 -10.74 -8.02 -0.04
N GLU A 2 -10.46 -8.26 -1.32
CA GLU A 2 -9.30 -7.73 -2.05
C GLU A 2 -9.66 -6.52 -2.96
N SER A 3 -10.60 -5.71 -2.59
CA SER A 3 -11.05 -4.51 -3.33
C SER A 3 -11.62 -4.73 -4.74
N SER A 4 -11.43 -5.87 -5.37
CA SER A 4 -11.83 -6.12 -6.76
C SER A 4 -13.34 -6.01 -7.00
N ARG A 5 -14.14 -6.37 -6.00
CA ARG A 5 -15.62 -6.36 -6.09
C ARG A 5 -16.24 -5.05 -5.58
N PHE A 6 -15.75 -4.51 -4.46
CA PHE A 6 -16.36 -3.36 -3.78
C PHE A 6 -15.48 -2.10 -3.74
N GLY A 7 -14.26 -2.16 -4.27
CA GLY A 7 -13.31 -1.05 -4.26
C GLY A 7 -12.60 -0.82 -2.92
N PHE A 8 -12.81 -1.70 -1.93
CA PHE A 8 -12.19 -1.62 -0.60
C PHE A 8 -11.58 -2.96 -0.23
N ALA A 9 -10.35 -2.94 0.28
CA ALA A 9 -9.67 -4.11 0.83
C ALA A 9 -9.76 -4.15 2.35
N THR A 10 -9.58 -5.34 2.93
CA THR A 10 -9.47 -5.58 4.38
C THR A 10 -10.68 -5.07 5.18
N ILE A 11 -11.90 -5.14 4.60
CA ILE A 11 -13.12 -4.58 5.22
C ILE A 11 -13.38 -5.24 6.59
N GLY A 12 -13.18 -6.56 6.69
CA GLY A 12 -13.42 -7.32 7.93
C GLY A 12 -12.58 -6.81 9.09
N SER A 13 -11.27 -6.77 8.93
CA SER A 13 -10.34 -6.29 9.96
C SER A 13 -10.51 -4.80 10.26
N LYS A 14 -10.80 -3.98 9.24
CA LYS A 14 -11.14 -2.56 9.43
C LYS A 14 -12.36 -2.37 10.33
N LEU A 15 -13.43 -3.12 10.07
CA LEU A 15 -14.65 -3.07 10.89
C LEU A 15 -14.38 -3.55 12.32
N MET A 16 -13.62 -4.64 12.49
CA MET A 16 -13.25 -5.16 13.82
C MET A 16 -12.38 -4.17 14.60
N ALA A 17 -11.41 -3.56 13.95
CA ALA A 17 -10.52 -2.57 14.56
C ALA A 17 -11.17 -1.18 14.74
N GLY A 18 -12.36 -0.96 14.15
CA GLY A 18 -13.01 0.34 14.15
C GLY A 18 -12.26 1.40 13.35
N VAL A 19 -11.56 0.96 12.28
CA VAL A 19 -10.80 1.83 11.38
C VAL A 19 -11.66 2.21 10.18
N GLY A 20 -11.61 3.49 9.81
CA GLY A 20 -12.37 4.01 8.69
C GLY A 20 -13.85 4.24 9.00
N ASP A 21 -14.54 4.77 8.02
CA ASP A 21 -15.98 5.04 8.08
C ASP A 21 -16.75 3.89 7.40
N PRO A 22 -17.47 3.08 8.19
CA PRO A 22 -18.20 1.95 7.63
C PRO A 22 -19.25 2.35 6.58
N ASP A 23 -19.81 3.55 6.66
CA ASP A 23 -20.83 4.01 5.72
C ASP A 23 -20.22 4.23 4.30
N LYS A 24 -18.90 4.40 4.20
CA LYS A 24 -18.17 4.45 2.92
C LYS A 24 -18.05 3.08 2.22
N PHE A 25 -18.17 1.98 2.96
CA PHE A 25 -18.10 0.63 2.40
C PHE A 25 -19.41 0.16 1.73
N SER A 26 -20.47 0.97 1.75
CA SER A 26 -21.79 0.59 1.23
C SER A 26 -21.89 0.59 -0.29
N GLY A 27 -20.93 1.19 -1.00
CA GLY A 27 -20.95 1.34 -2.45
C GLY A 27 -20.64 0.06 -3.23
N ALA A 28 -20.85 0.12 -4.55
CA ALA A 28 -20.35 -0.86 -5.51
C ALA A 28 -19.13 -0.30 -6.24
N ALA A 29 -18.13 -1.15 -6.52
CA ALA A 29 -16.93 -0.76 -7.26
C ALA A 29 -17.19 -0.37 -8.71
N LYS A 30 -18.32 -0.87 -9.30
CA LYS A 30 -18.73 -0.63 -10.68
C LYS A 30 -20.21 -0.29 -10.74
N GLU A 31 -20.58 0.58 -11.67
CA GLU A 31 -21.97 0.91 -11.93
C GLU A 31 -22.79 -0.36 -12.30
N GLY A 32 -23.95 -0.53 -11.68
CA GLY A 32 -24.82 -1.70 -11.86
C GLY A 32 -24.34 -2.99 -11.17
N ALA A 33 -23.23 -2.96 -10.45
CA ALA A 33 -22.76 -4.11 -9.66
C ALA A 33 -23.46 -4.17 -8.29
N VAL A 34 -23.50 -5.37 -7.70
CA VAL A 34 -24.03 -5.60 -6.35
C VAL A 34 -23.18 -4.80 -5.34
N THR A 35 -23.83 -4.04 -4.48
CA THR A 35 -23.18 -3.29 -3.41
C THR A 35 -22.73 -4.22 -2.28
N PHE A 36 -21.77 -3.77 -1.46
CA PHE A 36 -21.36 -4.52 -0.27
C PHE A 36 -22.54 -4.82 0.68
N LYS A 37 -23.44 -3.85 0.83
CA LYS A 37 -24.63 -3.99 1.67
C LYS A 37 -25.60 -5.07 1.14
N GLU A 38 -25.82 -5.11 -0.18
CA GLU A 38 -26.66 -6.14 -0.81
C GLU A 38 -26.01 -7.52 -0.67
N ALA A 39 -24.70 -7.63 -0.90
CA ALA A 39 -23.97 -8.88 -0.73
C ALA A 39 -24.03 -9.41 0.70
N LEU A 40 -23.91 -8.56 1.72
CA LEU A 40 -24.11 -8.95 3.12
C LEU A 40 -25.51 -9.51 3.37
N THR A 41 -26.53 -8.87 2.79
CA THR A 41 -27.93 -9.32 2.91
C THR A 41 -28.12 -10.70 2.26
N GLU A 42 -27.56 -10.91 1.06
CA GLU A 42 -27.59 -12.20 0.37
C GLU A 42 -26.93 -13.33 1.19
N TRP A 43 -25.90 -13.00 1.95
CA TRP A 43 -25.21 -13.94 2.83
C TRP A 43 -25.90 -14.14 4.19
N GLY A 44 -27.08 -13.53 4.38
CA GLY A 44 -27.85 -13.63 5.61
C GLY A 44 -27.32 -12.80 6.77
N CYS A 45 -26.43 -11.85 6.50
CA CYS A 45 -25.95 -10.89 7.48
C CYS A 45 -26.89 -9.67 7.55
N ASP A 46 -27.04 -9.07 8.72
CA ASP A 46 -27.70 -7.77 8.87
C ASP A 46 -26.74 -6.64 8.51
N PRO A 47 -26.95 -5.95 7.37
CA PRO A 47 -26.06 -4.86 6.96
C PRO A 47 -26.07 -3.66 7.93
N ALA A 48 -27.06 -3.53 8.81
CA ALA A 48 -27.10 -2.48 9.81
C ALA A 48 -26.27 -2.82 11.06
N ALA A 49 -25.92 -4.11 11.24
CA ALA A 49 -25.21 -4.59 12.42
C ALA A 49 -23.67 -4.50 12.29
N TYR A 50 -23.11 -4.07 11.15
CA TYR A 50 -21.65 -4.03 10.96
C TYR A 50 -20.90 -3.20 12.01
N LYS A 51 -21.53 -2.16 12.57
CA LYS A 51 -20.96 -1.36 13.67
C LYS A 51 -20.72 -2.18 14.95
N GLN A 52 -21.43 -3.29 15.10
CA GLN A 52 -21.28 -4.23 16.23
C GLN A 52 -20.07 -5.17 16.07
N ALA A 53 -19.48 -5.22 14.85
CA ALA A 53 -18.27 -5.99 14.59
C ALA A 53 -17.05 -5.44 15.36
N ARG A 54 -17.06 -4.15 15.72
CA ARG A 54 -15.96 -3.51 16.43
C ARG A 54 -15.62 -4.24 17.73
N LYS A 55 -14.34 -4.50 17.92
CA LYS A 55 -13.78 -5.16 19.10
C LYS A 55 -12.99 -4.17 19.96
N ALA A 56 -12.89 -4.47 21.23
CA ALA A 56 -12.02 -3.72 22.15
C ALA A 56 -10.56 -4.17 21.98
N ALA A 57 -9.61 -3.26 22.16
CA ALA A 57 -8.21 -3.63 22.25
C ALA A 57 -7.98 -4.62 23.41
N GLY A 58 -7.13 -5.62 23.18
CA GLY A 58 -6.86 -6.68 24.15
C GLY A 58 -7.92 -7.79 24.23
N CYS A 59 -8.94 -7.78 23.35
CA CYS A 59 -9.94 -8.87 23.34
C CYS A 59 -9.42 -10.17 22.70
N PHE A 60 -8.28 -10.11 22.00
CA PHE A 60 -7.56 -11.26 21.46
C PHE A 60 -6.18 -11.35 22.13
N LYS A 61 -5.68 -12.56 22.33
CA LYS A 61 -4.32 -12.78 22.84
C LYS A 61 -3.27 -12.43 21.81
N SER A 62 -3.48 -12.85 20.58
CA SER A 62 -2.63 -12.57 19.43
C SER A 62 -3.40 -12.71 18.13
N PHE A 63 -2.83 -12.18 17.04
CA PHE A 63 -3.31 -12.36 15.67
C PHE A 63 -2.17 -12.90 14.80
N TRP A 64 -2.48 -13.86 13.95
CA TRP A 64 -1.51 -14.51 13.09
C TRP A 64 -2.04 -14.60 11.67
N GLU A 65 -1.20 -14.28 10.70
CA GLU A 65 -1.56 -14.28 9.28
C GLU A 65 -0.51 -15.01 8.45
N ILE A 66 -0.95 -15.79 7.45
CA ILE A 66 -0.10 -16.33 6.39
C ILE A 66 -0.52 -15.65 5.11
N HIS A 67 0.45 -15.15 4.36
CA HIS A 67 0.22 -14.53 3.08
C HIS A 67 1.31 -14.90 2.08
N ILE A 68 1.07 -14.74 0.78
CA ILE A 68 2.12 -14.79 -0.23
C ILE A 68 2.95 -13.50 -0.13
N GLU A 69 4.23 -13.57 -0.51
CA GLU A 69 5.12 -12.40 -0.48
C GLU A 69 4.66 -11.27 -1.40
N GLN A 70 3.98 -11.58 -2.49
CA GLN A 70 3.64 -10.65 -3.59
C GLN A 70 4.89 -10.01 -4.22
N GLY A 71 6.04 -10.64 -4.03
CA GLY A 71 7.36 -10.23 -4.51
C GLY A 71 8.18 -11.45 -4.92
N LYS A 72 9.44 -11.25 -5.29
CA LYS A 72 10.33 -12.29 -5.82
C LYS A 72 11.44 -12.69 -4.87
N VAL A 73 11.56 -12.04 -3.72
CA VAL A 73 12.76 -12.14 -2.89
C VAL A 73 12.94 -13.56 -2.36
N LEU A 74 11.91 -14.16 -1.79
CA LEU A 74 11.96 -15.53 -1.27
C LEU A 74 12.27 -16.56 -2.36
N GLU A 75 11.62 -16.43 -3.54
CA GLU A 75 11.84 -17.32 -4.68
C GLU A 75 13.28 -17.21 -5.19
N GLU A 76 13.82 -15.99 -5.37
CA GLU A 76 15.16 -15.78 -5.92
C GLU A 76 16.28 -16.11 -4.93
N THR A 77 16.04 -15.98 -3.64
CA THR A 77 17.03 -16.25 -2.59
C THR A 77 16.92 -17.67 -2.01
N GLY A 78 15.84 -18.38 -2.31
CA GLY A 78 15.65 -19.78 -1.91
C GLY A 78 15.21 -19.98 -0.47
N GLU A 79 14.77 -18.92 0.23
CA GLU A 79 14.12 -19.07 1.51
C GLU A 79 12.65 -19.40 1.34
N ARG A 80 12.17 -20.28 2.24
CA ARG A 80 10.80 -20.80 2.17
C ARG A 80 9.81 -20.00 3.04
N ILE A 81 10.31 -19.20 3.95
CA ILE A 81 9.51 -18.44 4.92
C ILE A 81 10.08 -17.01 5.02
N GLY A 82 9.20 -16.02 4.98
CA GLY A 82 9.48 -14.64 5.35
C GLY A 82 8.80 -14.29 6.68
N ILE A 83 9.55 -13.88 7.69
CA ILE A 83 8.98 -13.36 8.95
C ILE A 83 8.86 -11.86 8.79
N VAL A 84 7.62 -11.36 8.84
CA VAL A 84 7.33 -9.95 8.56
C VAL A 84 7.39 -9.12 9.83
N HIS A 85 8.17 -8.03 9.79
CA HIS A 85 8.32 -7.10 10.92
C HIS A 85 7.47 -5.84 10.78
N ASN A 86 7.38 -5.30 9.56
CA ASN A 86 6.62 -4.08 9.32
C ASN A 86 5.75 -4.24 8.08
N ILE A 87 4.60 -3.59 8.12
CA ILE A 87 3.69 -3.46 6.97
C ILE A 87 3.73 -2.01 6.52
N ALA A 88 4.13 -1.79 5.28
CA ALA A 88 4.18 -0.47 4.67
C ALA A 88 2.77 0.13 4.54
N ALA A 89 2.69 1.42 4.66
CA ALA A 89 1.45 2.15 4.43
C ALA A 89 1.55 3.07 3.21
N PRO A 90 0.50 3.12 2.37
CA PRO A 90 0.50 4.01 1.23
C PRO A 90 0.16 5.45 1.65
N THR A 91 1.00 6.37 1.22
CA THR A 91 0.70 7.81 1.16
C THR A 91 0.45 8.15 -0.30
N ARG A 92 -0.81 8.39 -0.65
CA ARG A 92 -1.22 8.70 -2.02
C ARG A 92 -1.67 10.13 -2.14
N PHE A 93 -1.24 10.76 -3.21
CA PHE A 93 -1.63 12.12 -3.52
C PHE A 93 -1.65 12.35 -5.02
N LYS A 94 -2.36 13.39 -5.44
CA LYS A 94 -2.27 13.89 -6.81
C LYS A 94 -1.65 15.28 -6.80
N ILE A 95 -0.87 15.58 -7.84
CA ILE A 95 -0.34 16.90 -8.09
C ILE A 95 -0.97 17.40 -9.39
N ILE A 96 -1.55 18.62 -9.32
CA ILE A 96 -2.16 19.30 -10.45
C ILE A 96 -1.28 20.46 -10.82
N VAL A 97 -0.81 20.48 -12.05
CA VAL A 97 0.02 21.53 -12.63
C VAL A 97 -0.82 22.32 -13.63
N GLU A 98 -1.04 23.60 -13.37
CA GLU A 98 -1.86 24.48 -14.21
C GLU A 98 -1.00 25.53 -14.89
N GLY A 99 -0.80 25.37 -16.19
CA GLY A 99 -0.09 26.28 -17.09
C GLY A 99 -1.04 27.02 -18.04
N ILE A 100 -0.57 27.27 -19.24
CA ILE A 100 -1.34 27.93 -20.30
C ILE A 100 -1.22 27.14 -21.60
N ALA A 101 -2.38 26.65 -22.07
CA ALA A 101 -2.42 26.01 -23.40
C ALA A 101 -2.24 27.07 -24.49
N ASP A 102 -1.30 26.83 -25.41
CA ASP A 102 -0.99 27.80 -26.45
C ASP A 102 -0.48 27.09 -27.72
N HIS A 103 -0.36 27.81 -28.81
CA HIS A 103 0.09 27.26 -30.10
C HIS A 103 1.58 26.86 -30.03
N SER A 104 1.92 25.59 -30.25
CA SER A 104 3.27 25.05 -30.07
C SER A 104 4.32 25.70 -30.98
N GLY A 105 3.96 26.13 -32.19
CA GLY A 105 4.87 26.77 -33.14
C GLY A 105 4.91 28.29 -33.04
N ALA A 106 3.86 28.94 -32.52
CA ALA A 106 3.78 30.40 -32.45
C ALA A 106 4.25 30.99 -31.12
N THR A 107 4.25 30.21 -30.04
CA THR A 107 4.65 30.67 -28.71
C THR A 107 6.14 30.40 -28.49
N PRO A 108 6.99 31.45 -28.38
CA PRO A 108 8.42 31.28 -28.14
C PRO A 108 8.70 30.60 -26.78
N MET A 109 9.83 29.89 -26.66
CA MET A 109 10.19 29.11 -25.46
C MET A 109 10.12 29.91 -24.15
N GLY A 110 10.64 31.14 -24.14
CA GLY A 110 10.66 31.99 -22.94
C GLY A 110 9.31 32.56 -22.48
N PHE A 111 8.23 32.31 -23.24
CA PHE A 111 6.87 32.78 -22.92
C PHE A 111 5.92 31.68 -22.55
N ARG A 112 6.37 30.42 -22.61
CA ARG A 112 5.53 29.25 -22.33
C ARG A 112 5.33 29.06 -20.81
N LYS A 113 4.12 28.65 -20.47
CA LYS A 113 3.79 28.06 -19.16
C LYS A 113 3.36 26.61 -19.41
N ASP A 114 4.36 25.77 -19.70
CA ASP A 114 4.16 24.40 -20.14
C ASP A 114 3.97 23.47 -18.95
N ALA A 115 2.72 23.04 -18.72
CA ALA A 115 2.38 22.19 -17.61
C ALA A 115 3.06 20.81 -17.65
N LEU A 116 3.28 20.27 -18.85
CA LEU A 116 3.93 18.95 -18.99
C LEU A 116 5.41 19.00 -18.65
N VAL A 117 6.12 20.07 -19.03
CA VAL A 117 7.55 20.22 -18.70
C VAL A 117 7.73 20.33 -17.18
N SER A 118 6.89 21.13 -16.51
CA SER A 118 6.90 21.23 -15.05
C SER A 118 6.53 19.90 -14.38
N ALA A 119 5.54 19.17 -14.91
CA ALA A 119 5.17 17.83 -14.44
C ALA A 119 6.32 16.81 -14.62
N ALA A 120 7.05 16.86 -15.75
CA ALA A 120 8.20 15.98 -15.96
C ALA A 120 9.33 16.22 -14.94
N ARG A 121 9.57 17.48 -14.56
CA ARG A 121 10.52 17.81 -13.48
C ARG A 121 10.05 17.27 -12.14
N LEU A 122 8.74 17.32 -11.86
CA LEU A 122 8.16 16.73 -10.64
C LEU A 122 8.31 15.21 -10.63
N VAL A 123 8.15 14.51 -11.76
CA VAL A 123 8.38 13.06 -11.84
C VAL A 123 9.80 12.70 -11.40
N ILE A 124 10.81 13.44 -11.89
CA ILE A 124 12.21 13.23 -11.52
C ILE A 124 12.44 13.57 -10.03
N ALA A 125 11.91 14.68 -9.55
CA ALA A 125 12.06 15.08 -8.15
C ALA A 125 11.40 14.07 -7.18
N ILE A 126 10.27 13.45 -7.55
CA ILE A 126 9.61 12.41 -6.77
C ILE A 126 10.47 11.14 -6.72
N GLU A 127 11.08 10.74 -7.83
CA GLU A 127 12.01 9.62 -7.87
C GLU A 127 13.25 9.89 -7.00
N GLU A 128 13.84 11.07 -7.11
CA GLU A 128 14.99 11.49 -6.31
C GLU A 128 14.67 11.50 -4.81
N ALA A 129 13.54 12.07 -4.41
CA ALA A 129 13.11 12.09 -3.01
C ALA A 129 12.99 10.67 -2.41
N ALA A 130 12.40 9.74 -3.16
CA ALA A 130 12.31 8.34 -2.71
C ALA A 130 13.67 7.64 -2.74
N THR A 131 14.53 7.94 -3.71
CA THR A 131 15.88 7.37 -3.80
C THR A 131 16.75 7.77 -2.62
N ASN A 132 16.63 9.01 -2.14
CA ASN A 132 17.35 9.49 -0.96
C ASN A 132 16.96 8.72 0.31
N GLU A 133 15.76 8.17 0.37
CA GLU A 133 15.21 7.41 1.47
C GLU A 133 15.17 5.89 1.23
N ALA A 134 15.80 5.41 0.16
CA ALA A 134 15.74 4.00 -0.25
C ALA A 134 16.35 3.03 0.78
N GLU A 135 17.36 3.46 1.55
CA GLU A 135 17.97 2.66 2.62
C GLU A 135 16.97 2.37 3.75
N SER A 136 16.02 3.27 3.99
CA SER A 136 14.92 3.09 4.94
C SER A 136 13.72 2.34 4.35
N GLY A 137 13.81 1.89 3.08
CA GLY A 137 12.78 1.11 2.40
C GLY A 137 11.63 1.95 1.86
N THR A 138 11.80 3.26 1.72
CA THR A 138 10.81 4.15 1.10
C THR A 138 10.90 4.09 -0.42
N VAL A 139 9.74 3.98 -1.08
CA VAL A 139 9.61 3.96 -2.54
C VAL A 139 8.50 4.91 -2.99
N ALA A 140 8.66 5.54 -4.16
CA ALA A 140 7.62 6.36 -4.76
C ALA A 140 7.45 6.04 -6.25
N THR A 141 6.22 6.09 -6.71
CA THR A 141 5.88 5.87 -8.12
C THR A 141 4.86 6.91 -8.58
N VAL A 142 5.16 7.57 -9.69
CA VAL A 142 4.16 8.31 -10.46
C VAL A 142 3.49 7.33 -11.41
N GLY A 143 2.36 6.75 -10.98
CA GLY A 143 1.68 5.69 -11.74
C GLY A 143 0.83 6.19 -12.89
N VAL A 144 0.39 7.46 -12.84
CA VAL A 144 -0.43 8.09 -13.88
C VAL A 144 0.02 9.52 -14.10
N LEU A 145 0.11 9.92 -15.36
CA LEU A 145 0.35 11.29 -15.80
C LEU A 145 -0.65 11.61 -16.93
N ASP A 146 -1.66 12.40 -16.60
CA ASP A 146 -2.64 12.89 -17.57
C ASP A 146 -2.26 14.29 -18.04
N VAL A 147 -2.42 14.56 -19.34
CA VAL A 147 -2.04 15.82 -19.98
C VAL A 147 -3.18 16.38 -20.80
N GLU A 148 -3.49 17.66 -20.62
CA GLU A 148 -4.54 18.35 -21.35
C GLU A 148 -3.95 19.54 -22.14
N PRO A 149 -4.41 19.74 -23.40
CA PRO A 149 -5.48 19.04 -24.14
C PRO A 149 -5.02 17.78 -24.88
N SER A 150 -3.81 17.27 -24.67
CA SER A 150 -3.25 16.08 -25.31
C SER A 150 -3.23 16.18 -26.84
N SER A 151 -2.77 17.31 -27.34
CA SER A 151 -2.67 17.63 -28.78
C SER A 151 -1.25 18.00 -29.17
N ILE A 152 -0.72 17.39 -30.26
CA ILE A 152 0.68 17.52 -30.68
C ILE A 152 1.10 18.95 -31.02
N ASN A 153 0.18 19.80 -31.39
CA ASN A 153 0.44 21.18 -31.80
C ASN A 153 0.03 22.24 -30.75
N VAL A 154 -0.18 21.81 -29.49
CA VAL A 154 -0.54 22.68 -28.38
C VAL A 154 0.45 22.50 -27.23
N VAL A 155 0.93 23.60 -26.66
CA VAL A 155 1.66 23.61 -25.38
C VAL A 155 0.67 23.14 -24.30
N PRO A 156 0.98 22.12 -23.51
CA PRO A 156 0.04 21.62 -22.48
C PRO A 156 -0.31 22.67 -21.42
N GLY A 157 -1.60 22.88 -21.24
CA GLY A 157 -2.12 23.84 -20.25
C GLY A 157 -2.37 23.23 -18.89
N LYS A 158 -2.48 21.90 -18.80
CA LYS A 158 -2.66 21.21 -17.53
C LYS A 158 -2.01 19.83 -17.58
N ALA A 159 -1.43 19.43 -16.45
CA ALA A 159 -0.98 18.06 -16.22
C ALA A 159 -1.37 17.61 -14.82
N THR A 160 -1.74 16.33 -14.68
CA THR A 160 -2.11 15.75 -13.38
C THR A 160 -1.32 14.47 -13.17
N LEU A 161 -0.59 14.39 -12.06
CA LEU A 161 0.17 13.25 -11.62
C LEU A 161 -0.54 12.54 -10.47
N TRP A 162 -0.60 11.21 -10.47
CA TRP A 162 -1.01 10.40 -9.32
C TRP A 162 0.20 9.67 -8.77
N VAL A 163 0.47 9.89 -7.49
CA VAL A 163 1.68 9.41 -6.81
C VAL A 163 1.30 8.42 -5.73
N ASP A 164 2.00 7.30 -5.68
CA ASP A 164 1.97 6.30 -4.62
C ASP A 164 3.35 6.30 -3.93
N LEU A 165 3.43 6.87 -2.74
CA LEU A 165 4.61 6.89 -1.86
C LEU A 165 4.38 5.86 -0.76
N ARG A 166 5.32 4.96 -0.54
CA ARG A 166 5.23 3.91 0.49
C ARG A 166 6.53 3.77 1.24
N GLY A 167 6.42 3.39 2.51
CA GLY A 167 7.57 3.07 3.36
C GLY A 167 7.12 2.31 4.60
N VAL A 168 8.09 1.81 5.33
CA VAL A 168 7.91 1.13 6.62
C VAL A 168 8.35 2.00 7.80
N ASP A 169 9.00 3.12 7.53
CA ASP A 169 9.44 4.13 8.47
C ASP A 169 8.71 5.44 8.24
N GLU A 170 7.99 5.91 9.26
CA GLU A 170 7.19 7.14 9.18
C GLU A 170 8.07 8.38 8.99
N GLU A 171 9.26 8.43 9.61
CA GLU A 171 10.19 9.55 9.47
C GLU A 171 10.71 9.66 8.04
N SER A 172 11.13 8.54 7.46
CA SER A 172 11.58 8.46 6.06
C SER A 172 10.48 8.87 5.06
N ILE A 173 9.23 8.42 5.26
CA ILE A 173 8.08 8.85 4.45
C ILE A 173 7.89 10.37 4.53
N ASN A 174 8.00 10.94 5.74
CA ASN A 174 7.84 12.36 5.97
C ASN A 174 8.98 13.18 5.36
N CYS A 175 10.22 12.69 5.39
CA CYS A 175 11.37 13.29 4.69
C CYS A 175 11.12 13.35 3.18
N ALA A 176 10.81 12.21 2.55
CA ALA A 176 10.50 12.18 1.13
C ALA A 176 9.33 13.11 0.75
N LEU A 177 8.28 13.14 1.58
CA LEU A 177 7.12 14.02 1.36
C LEU A 177 7.48 15.51 1.50
N SER A 178 8.41 15.86 2.40
CA SER A 178 8.93 17.22 2.55
C SER A 178 9.71 17.63 1.31
N ASP A 179 10.63 16.80 0.83
CA ASP A 179 11.43 17.07 -0.37
C ASP A 179 10.52 17.26 -1.61
N ILE A 180 9.47 16.44 -1.74
CA ILE A 180 8.48 16.60 -2.81
C ILE A 180 7.75 17.94 -2.71
N ARG A 181 7.36 18.38 -1.51
CA ARG A 181 6.70 19.69 -1.32
C ARG A 181 7.63 20.87 -1.64
N ASP A 182 8.89 20.74 -1.29
CA ASP A 182 9.90 21.75 -1.62
C ASP A 182 10.11 21.83 -3.13
N ALA A 183 10.22 20.70 -3.81
CA ALA A 183 10.29 20.65 -5.27
C ALA A 183 9.04 21.24 -5.95
N VAL A 184 7.84 20.96 -5.45
CA VAL A 184 6.59 21.58 -5.92
C VAL A 184 6.67 23.10 -5.82
N SER A 185 7.13 23.61 -4.68
CA SER A 185 7.23 25.05 -4.42
C SER A 185 8.28 25.73 -5.31
N GLU A 186 9.43 25.08 -5.49
CA GLU A 186 10.53 25.59 -6.32
C GLU A 186 10.15 25.61 -7.80
N ILE A 187 9.59 24.51 -8.33
CA ILE A 187 9.19 24.41 -9.73
C ILE A 187 8.06 25.40 -10.03
N ALA A 188 7.07 25.54 -9.14
CA ALA A 188 5.99 26.52 -9.29
C ALA A 188 6.52 27.95 -9.45
N LYS A 189 7.52 28.30 -8.63
CA LYS A 189 8.17 29.62 -8.66
C LYS A 189 9.00 29.81 -9.94
N ASN A 190 9.86 28.84 -10.27
CA ASN A 190 10.80 28.94 -11.39
C ASN A 190 10.08 29.00 -12.74
N ASP A 191 9.04 28.20 -12.91
CA ASP A 191 8.27 28.11 -14.16
C ASP A 191 7.11 29.13 -14.19
N SER A 192 6.88 29.89 -13.10
CA SER A 192 5.76 30.83 -12.93
C SER A 192 4.41 30.18 -13.26
N ILE A 193 4.17 28.98 -12.70
CA ILE A 193 3.02 28.13 -12.92
C ILE A 193 2.33 27.82 -11.59
N THR A 194 1.05 27.47 -11.62
CA THR A 194 0.33 27.06 -10.41
C THR A 194 0.44 25.55 -10.23
N ILE A 195 0.86 25.12 -9.04
CA ILE A 195 0.91 23.68 -8.70
C ILE A 195 0.18 23.50 -7.37
N THR A 196 -0.76 22.53 -7.35
CA THR A 196 -1.49 22.14 -6.14
C THR A 196 -1.27 20.65 -5.85
N MET A 197 -1.24 20.29 -4.58
CA MET A 197 -1.07 18.92 -4.12
C MET A 197 -2.24 18.52 -3.22
N ASP A 198 -3.00 17.51 -3.64
CA ASP A 198 -4.16 17.00 -2.92
C ASP A 198 -3.85 15.62 -2.35
N MET A 199 -3.87 15.49 -1.02
CA MET A 199 -3.69 14.22 -0.34
C MET A 199 -4.94 13.35 -0.50
N LEU A 200 -4.77 12.11 -0.95
CA LEU A 200 -5.83 11.12 -1.13
C LEU A 200 -5.90 10.15 0.06
N THR A 201 -4.75 9.63 0.49
CA THR A 201 -4.59 8.80 1.68
C THR A 201 -3.24 9.10 2.33
N ALA A 202 -3.18 8.99 3.64
CA ALA A 202 -1.94 9.01 4.41
C ALA A 202 -2.13 8.06 5.59
N ASP A 203 -1.79 6.79 5.38
CA ASP A 203 -1.81 5.77 6.41
C ASP A 203 -0.41 5.65 7.04
N ASN A 204 -0.32 5.27 8.30
CA ASN A 204 0.95 5.06 8.97
C ASN A 204 1.39 3.61 8.83
N PRO A 205 2.70 3.34 8.65
CA PRO A 205 3.22 1.99 8.70
C PRO A 205 2.92 1.33 10.04
N VAL A 206 2.86 0.01 10.04
CA VAL A 206 2.53 -0.77 11.24
C VAL A 206 3.66 -1.73 11.54
N ALA A 207 4.29 -1.57 12.71
CA ALA A 207 5.20 -2.56 13.26
C ALA A 207 4.41 -3.74 13.83
N LEU A 208 4.82 -4.96 13.49
CA LEU A 208 4.29 -6.19 14.05
C LEU A 208 5.04 -6.55 15.35
N SER A 209 4.52 -7.55 16.07
CA SER A 209 5.05 -7.94 17.37
C SER A 209 6.41 -8.64 17.26
N GLU A 210 7.46 -8.02 17.78
CA GLU A 210 8.80 -8.60 17.91
C GLU A 210 8.80 -9.91 18.74
N GLU A 211 7.96 -9.97 19.80
CA GLU A 211 7.83 -11.16 20.62
C GLU A 211 7.30 -12.36 19.82
N LEU A 212 6.26 -12.13 19.01
CA LEU A 212 5.70 -13.19 18.17
C LEU A 212 6.64 -13.54 17.02
N ALA A 213 7.34 -12.59 16.44
CA ALA A 213 8.38 -12.83 15.43
C ALA A 213 9.52 -13.72 16.00
N ALA A 214 9.99 -13.43 17.21
CA ALA A 214 11.02 -14.24 17.87
C ALA A 214 10.57 -15.70 18.11
N LYS A 215 9.29 -15.96 18.36
CA LYS A 215 8.78 -17.33 18.44
C LYS A 215 8.88 -18.06 17.10
N LEU A 216 8.56 -17.36 15.99
CA LEU A 216 8.72 -17.91 14.65
C LEU A 216 10.18 -18.21 14.31
N ASP A 217 11.13 -17.34 14.73
CA ASP A 217 12.56 -17.57 14.60
C ASP A 217 12.98 -18.89 15.25
N VAL A 218 12.56 -19.09 16.50
CA VAL A 218 12.90 -20.31 17.26
C VAL A 218 12.37 -21.56 16.56
N ILE A 219 11.12 -21.52 16.08
CA ILE A 219 10.49 -22.67 15.40
C ILE A 219 11.18 -22.95 14.07
N CYS A 220 11.44 -21.93 13.25
CA CYS A 220 12.12 -22.09 11.97
C CYS A 220 13.54 -22.63 12.15
N ALA A 221 14.32 -22.08 13.10
CA ALA A 221 15.66 -22.53 13.41
C ALA A 221 15.68 -23.98 13.90
N ALA A 222 14.77 -24.36 14.81
CA ALA A 222 14.68 -25.72 15.34
C ALA A 222 14.37 -26.76 14.27
N LYS A 223 13.61 -26.38 13.25
CA LYS A 223 13.25 -27.25 12.10
C LYS A 223 14.28 -27.20 10.96
N GLY A 224 15.29 -26.34 11.03
CA GLY A 224 16.27 -26.17 9.96
C GLY A 224 15.69 -25.58 8.68
N ILE A 225 14.62 -24.78 8.81
CA ILE A 225 13.93 -24.13 7.68
C ILE A 225 14.74 -22.89 7.28
N ALA A 226 14.97 -22.71 5.97
CA ALA A 226 15.54 -21.49 5.44
C ALA A 226 14.47 -20.38 5.49
N TYR A 227 14.77 -19.29 6.21
CA TYR A 227 13.88 -18.16 6.38
C TYR A 227 14.66 -16.85 6.44
N ARG A 228 13.93 -15.75 6.26
CA ARG A 228 14.48 -14.40 6.40
C ARG A 228 13.49 -13.45 7.07
N HIS A 229 14.04 -12.37 7.63
CA HIS A 229 13.24 -11.23 8.07
C HIS A 229 12.98 -10.28 6.90
N MET A 230 11.78 -9.74 6.82
CA MET A 230 11.42 -8.83 5.76
C MET A 230 10.27 -7.89 6.15
N ASN A 231 10.00 -6.92 5.30
CA ASN A 231 8.87 -6.02 5.44
C ASN A 231 7.87 -6.29 4.31
N SER A 232 6.59 -6.01 4.56
CA SER A 232 5.58 -6.04 3.52
C SER A 232 5.42 -4.67 2.86
N GLY A 233 5.50 -4.63 1.53
CA GLY A 233 5.14 -3.46 0.72
C GLY A 233 3.64 -3.31 0.46
N ALA A 234 2.82 -4.29 0.86
CA ALA A 234 1.37 -4.31 0.69
C ALA A 234 0.65 -4.18 2.02
N GLY A 235 -0.61 -3.73 2.00
CA GLY A 235 -1.47 -3.71 3.19
C GLY A 235 -2.13 -5.07 3.42
N HIS A 236 -2.22 -5.49 4.70
CA HIS A 236 -2.77 -6.77 5.13
C HIS A 236 -3.76 -6.58 6.26
N ASP A 237 -4.55 -7.64 6.58
CA ASP A 237 -5.43 -7.63 7.75
C ASP A 237 -4.66 -7.41 9.04
N ALA A 238 -3.45 -7.96 9.16
CA ALA A 238 -2.56 -7.81 10.31
C ALA A 238 -2.30 -6.35 10.69
N MET A 239 -2.25 -5.41 9.73
CA MET A 239 -2.04 -3.98 10.05
C MET A 239 -3.20 -3.36 10.86
N HIS A 240 -4.42 -3.87 10.67
CA HIS A 240 -5.58 -3.41 11.42
C HIS A 240 -5.74 -4.20 12.73
N MET A 241 -5.46 -5.50 12.69
CA MET A 241 -5.54 -6.38 13.84
C MET A 241 -4.47 -6.07 14.90
N ALA A 242 -3.31 -5.54 14.50
CA ALA A 242 -2.27 -5.03 15.42
C ALA A 242 -2.77 -3.94 16.37
N LYS A 243 -3.89 -3.26 16.05
CA LYS A 243 -4.55 -2.31 16.96
C LYS A 243 -5.36 -2.99 18.05
N LEU A 244 -5.66 -4.28 17.91
CA LEU A 244 -6.49 -5.04 18.85
C LEU A 244 -5.67 -6.01 19.70
N ALA A 245 -4.58 -6.56 19.16
CA ALA A 245 -3.71 -7.53 19.82
C ALA A 245 -2.31 -7.52 19.17
N PRO A 246 -1.28 -8.08 19.83
CA PRO A 246 -0.02 -8.39 19.18
C PRO A 246 -0.28 -9.19 17.90
N ALA A 247 0.28 -8.75 16.78
CA ALA A 247 0.08 -9.40 15.48
C ALA A 247 1.41 -9.86 14.90
N SER A 248 1.39 -10.97 14.17
CA SER A 248 2.52 -11.49 13.42
C SER A 248 2.08 -12.04 12.08
N MET A 249 2.97 -12.05 11.10
CA MET A 249 2.68 -12.51 9.76
C MET A 249 3.87 -13.26 9.16
N LEU A 250 3.55 -14.35 8.44
CA LEU A 250 4.49 -15.14 7.65
C LEU A 250 4.20 -14.95 6.16
N PHE A 251 5.26 -14.79 5.38
CA PHE A 251 5.23 -14.90 3.93
C PHE A 251 5.67 -16.26 3.45
N VAL A 252 5.03 -16.73 2.39
CA VAL A 252 5.48 -17.83 1.56
C VAL A 252 5.87 -17.34 0.16
N PRO A 253 6.81 -18.00 -0.55
CA PRO A 253 7.15 -17.62 -1.90
C PRO A 253 5.95 -17.65 -2.83
N CYS A 254 5.89 -16.73 -3.79
CA CYS A 254 4.94 -16.80 -4.89
C CYS A 254 5.67 -16.78 -6.22
N LYS A 255 5.21 -17.60 -7.14
CA LYS A 255 5.86 -17.85 -8.42
C LYS A 255 6.00 -16.58 -9.25
N GLY A 256 7.26 -16.21 -9.53
CA GLY A 256 7.60 -15.00 -10.28
C GLY A 256 7.23 -13.69 -9.58
N GLY A 257 6.86 -13.72 -8.30
CA GLY A 257 6.35 -12.55 -7.57
C GLY A 257 4.99 -12.05 -8.08
N ILE A 258 4.26 -12.88 -8.84
CA ILE A 258 3.00 -12.49 -9.47
C ILE A 258 1.90 -12.42 -8.42
N SER A 259 1.22 -11.27 -8.36
CA SER A 259 0.04 -11.06 -7.52
C SER A 259 -1.01 -10.21 -8.25
N HIS A 260 -2.27 -10.27 -7.82
CA HIS A 260 -3.44 -9.63 -8.45
C HIS A 260 -3.62 -10.00 -9.94
N ASN A 261 -3.25 -11.22 -10.29
CA ASN A 261 -3.24 -11.76 -11.63
C ASN A 261 -3.75 -13.20 -11.64
N PRO A 262 -4.46 -13.68 -12.68
CA PRO A 262 -4.90 -15.08 -12.77
C PRO A 262 -3.76 -16.10 -12.76
N ALA A 263 -2.52 -15.69 -13.00
CA ALA A 263 -1.33 -16.55 -12.93
C ALA A 263 -0.68 -16.58 -11.52
N GLU A 264 -1.29 -15.94 -10.52
CA GLU A 264 -0.84 -16.01 -9.12
C GLU A 264 -0.81 -17.44 -8.63
N TYR A 265 0.33 -17.85 -8.06
CA TYR A 265 0.53 -19.20 -7.60
C TYR A 265 1.57 -19.25 -6.47
N ALA A 266 1.27 -20.02 -5.43
CA ALA A 266 2.21 -20.43 -4.40
C ALA A 266 2.25 -21.95 -4.31
N ASP A 267 3.41 -22.52 -4.00
CA ASP A 267 3.55 -23.96 -3.90
C ASP A 267 2.82 -24.51 -2.68
N ASN A 268 2.09 -25.61 -2.84
CA ASN A 268 1.36 -26.25 -1.75
C ASN A 268 2.29 -26.70 -0.61
N GLU A 269 3.53 -27.09 -0.91
CA GLU A 269 4.50 -27.51 0.11
C GLU A 269 4.93 -26.32 0.99
N ASP A 270 5.06 -25.12 0.43
CA ASP A 270 5.39 -23.91 1.18
C ASP A 270 4.21 -23.42 2.02
N ILE A 271 2.99 -23.52 1.47
CA ILE A 271 1.75 -23.23 2.21
C ILE A 271 1.61 -24.19 3.40
N CYS A 272 1.79 -25.50 3.19
CA CYS A 272 1.72 -26.49 4.26
C CYS A 272 2.78 -26.23 5.34
N LEU A 273 3.99 -25.92 4.93
CA LEU A 273 5.10 -25.58 5.85
C LEU A 273 4.75 -24.36 6.73
N ALA A 274 4.22 -23.29 6.12
CA ALA A 274 3.80 -22.11 6.85
C ALA A 274 2.67 -22.42 7.85
N ILE A 275 1.71 -23.27 7.46
CA ILE A 275 0.63 -23.72 8.35
C ILE A 275 1.18 -24.50 9.53
N GLU A 276 2.15 -25.41 9.32
CA GLU A 276 2.79 -26.17 10.39
C GLU A 276 3.51 -25.28 11.39
N ILE A 277 4.27 -24.31 10.90
CA ILE A 277 4.98 -23.32 11.74
C ILE A 277 3.97 -22.50 12.56
N LEU A 278 2.94 -22.00 11.89
CA LEU A 278 1.93 -21.19 12.54
C LEU A 278 1.14 -21.97 13.59
N ALA A 279 0.78 -23.24 13.30
CA ALA A 279 0.08 -24.09 14.24
C ALA A 279 0.90 -24.36 15.52
N GLU A 280 2.22 -24.52 15.38
CA GLU A 280 3.12 -24.66 16.52
C GLU A 280 3.20 -23.39 17.35
N ALA A 281 3.41 -22.23 16.70
CA ALA A 281 3.46 -20.92 17.35
C ALA A 281 2.16 -20.58 18.10
N VAL A 282 1.01 -20.82 17.47
CA VAL A 282 -0.31 -20.60 18.11
C VAL A 282 -0.53 -21.53 19.29
N LYS A 283 -0.10 -22.80 19.19
CA LYS A 283 -0.20 -23.76 20.29
C LYS A 283 0.65 -23.33 21.50
N GLU A 284 1.87 -22.89 21.26
CA GLU A 284 2.76 -22.39 22.32
C GLU A 284 2.14 -21.14 22.97
N GLU A 285 1.70 -20.20 22.16
CA GLU A 285 1.07 -18.95 22.62
C GLU A 285 -0.20 -19.24 23.42
N ALA A 286 -1.03 -20.20 23.01
CA ALA A 286 -2.24 -20.56 23.73
C ALA A 286 -1.97 -21.26 25.08
N SER A 287 -0.79 -21.87 25.22
CA SER A 287 -0.38 -22.63 26.42
C SER A 287 0.34 -21.77 27.48
N ALA A 288 0.86 -20.62 27.09
CA ALA A 288 1.53 -19.64 27.93
C ALA A 288 0.49 -18.71 28.61
#